data_38f3f3f1cd71a91f06f4b1c180453ce1
#
_entry.id   38f3f3f1cd71a91f06f4b1c180453ce1
#
_cell.length_a   1.000
_cell.length_b   1.000
_cell.length_c   1.000
_cell.angle_alpha   90.00
_cell.angle_beta   90.00
_cell.angle_gamma   90.00
#
_symmetry.space_group_name_H-M   'P 1'
#
loop_
_entity.id
_entity.type
_entity.pdbx_description
1 polymer ?
#
loop_
_entity_poly.entity_id
_entity_poly.type
_entity_poly.pdbx_seq_one_letter_code
_entity_poly.pdbx_strand_id
1 'polypeptide(L)'
;MDASLNQWIRSPINDQPLPPRLTREQGQVIQLRQHIRKTLTAVWQKATHLAVREAGRELGFSINFEDVPGLGEVLGTLPPLEANFDHVRDINLNGTGVTDSIDGFLSNFERIRSLQADKNRLTRLPEALGSMRNLAFLVLTEGTVQLTESSIAALKELTLLERLGLSLNPLGLAPDISRMPALEVLELSQCEQRNWPTGLFDQPRPETFSLNLTANELTSIPDVEPGSDQARTLARTRLSRHRVSDAVLEKYNAYKTSVGIDPERINPPSGVQGRRQWTRGPGVKDKAEKQALWDRLEQAHGSEPF
;
A
#
# COMPACT_ATOMS: atom_id res chain seq x y z
N MET A 1 -23.86 -12.41 -13.56
CA MET A 1 -22.85 -12.68 -12.50
C MET A 1 -23.02 -14.05 -11.84
N ASP A 2 -24.11 -14.36 -11.12
CA ASP A 2 -24.23 -15.63 -10.37
C ASP A 2 -24.12 -16.90 -11.24
N ALA A 3 -24.71 -16.92 -12.43
CA ALA A 3 -24.59 -18.07 -13.33
C ALA A 3 -23.13 -18.30 -13.78
N SER A 4 -22.43 -17.24 -14.15
CA SER A 4 -21.03 -17.28 -14.56
C SER A 4 -20.12 -17.73 -13.40
N LEU A 5 -20.33 -17.21 -12.20
CA LEU A 5 -19.57 -17.63 -11.01
C LEU A 5 -19.87 -19.07 -10.60
N ASN A 6 -21.12 -19.55 -10.74
CA ASN A 6 -21.48 -20.96 -10.49
C ASN A 6 -20.80 -21.91 -11.49
N GLN A 7 -20.72 -21.51 -12.75
CA GLN A 7 -19.98 -22.24 -13.77
C GLN A 7 -18.48 -22.27 -13.47
N TRP A 8 -17.90 -21.12 -13.10
CA TRP A 8 -16.49 -21.03 -12.72
C TRP A 8 -16.13 -21.92 -11.53
N ILE A 9 -16.97 -21.99 -10.47
CA ILE A 9 -16.73 -22.87 -9.34
C ILE A 9 -16.52 -24.33 -9.78
N ARG A 10 -17.26 -24.76 -10.81
CA ARG A 10 -17.23 -26.12 -11.36
C ARG A 10 -16.27 -26.28 -12.53
N SER A 11 -15.58 -25.21 -12.96
CA SER A 11 -14.65 -25.28 -14.08
C SER A 11 -13.39 -26.10 -13.72
N PRO A 12 -12.67 -26.60 -14.73
CA PRO A 12 -11.41 -27.29 -14.56
C PRO A 12 -10.45 -26.55 -13.61
N ILE A 13 -9.59 -27.28 -12.92
CA ILE A 13 -8.50 -26.76 -12.11
C ILE A 13 -7.21 -27.20 -12.81
N ASN A 14 -6.34 -26.24 -13.15
CA ASN A 14 -5.11 -26.49 -13.92
C ASN A 14 -5.38 -27.29 -15.22
N ASP A 15 -6.40 -26.88 -15.98
CA ASP A 15 -6.86 -27.50 -17.23
C ASP A 15 -7.33 -28.96 -17.08
N GLN A 16 -7.45 -29.46 -15.87
CA GLN A 16 -7.95 -30.81 -15.60
C GLN A 16 -9.42 -30.76 -15.15
N PRO A 17 -10.31 -31.56 -15.77
CA PRO A 17 -11.71 -31.64 -15.33
C PRO A 17 -11.79 -32.17 -13.91
N LEU A 18 -12.79 -31.72 -13.19
CA LEU A 18 -13.01 -32.17 -11.81
C LEU A 18 -13.40 -33.66 -11.79
N PRO A 19 -12.65 -34.49 -11.05
CA PRO A 19 -13.00 -35.91 -10.90
C PRO A 19 -14.23 -36.08 -9.98
N PRO A 20 -14.89 -37.23 -10.02
CA PRO A 20 -16.03 -37.54 -9.13
C PRO A 20 -15.68 -37.45 -7.63
N ARG A 21 -14.42 -37.72 -7.29
CA ARG A 21 -13.88 -37.50 -5.95
C ARG A 21 -12.72 -36.52 -6.03
N LEU A 22 -12.88 -35.38 -5.35
CA LEU A 22 -11.87 -34.33 -5.32
C LEU A 22 -10.67 -34.74 -4.46
N THR A 23 -9.49 -34.38 -4.90
CA THR A 23 -8.31 -34.38 -4.04
C THR A 23 -8.46 -33.29 -2.97
N ARG A 24 -7.64 -33.33 -1.93
CA ARG A 24 -7.63 -32.28 -0.89
C ARG A 24 -7.37 -30.89 -1.48
N GLU A 25 -6.42 -30.78 -2.38
CA GLU A 25 -6.05 -29.53 -3.06
C GLU A 25 -7.19 -28.99 -3.93
N GLN A 26 -7.81 -29.85 -4.74
CA GLN A 26 -8.98 -29.45 -5.56
C GLN A 26 -10.14 -29.01 -4.67
N GLY A 27 -10.37 -29.68 -3.52
CA GLY A 27 -11.37 -29.28 -2.54
C GLY A 27 -11.10 -27.89 -1.96
N GLN A 28 -9.84 -27.57 -1.66
CA GLN A 28 -9.44 -26.24 -1.20
C GLN A 28 -9.70 -25.16 -2.26
N VAL A 29 -9.33 -25.38 -3.50
CA VAL A 29 -9.60 -24.43 -4.60
C VAL A 29 -11.10 -24.17 -4.76
N ILE A 30 -11.92 -25.20 -4.69
CA ILE A 30 -13.39 -25.04 -4.76
C ILE A 30 -13.93 -24.24 -3.58
N GLN A 31 -13.43 -24.46 -2.37
CA GLN A 31 -13.80 -23.67 -1.20
C GLN A 31 -13.43 -22.20 -1.37
N LEU A 32 -12.23 -21.91 -1.88
CA LEU A 32 -11.80 -20.54 -2.20
C LEU A 32 -12.70 -19.90 -3.26
N ARG A 33 -13.01 -20.61 -4.35
CA ARG A 33 -13.94 -20.12 -5.38
C ARG A 33 -15.33 -19.81 -4.81
N GLN A 34 -15.84 -20.66 -3.92
CA GLN A 34 -17.12 -20.45 -3.22
C GLN A 34 -17.06 -19.23 -2.30
N HIS A 35 -15.95 -19.05 -1.57
CA HIS A 35 -15.73 -17.88 -0.72
C HIS A 35 -15.71 -16.58 -1.53
N ILE A 36 -14.95 -16.55 -2.63
CA ILE A 36 -14.91 -15.41 -3.55
C ILE A 36 -16.32 -15.08 -4.08
N ARG A 37 -17.04 -16.09 -4.58
CA ARG A 37 -18.41 -15.89 -5.07
C ARG A 37 -19.30 -15.28 -3.99
N LYS A 38 -19.31 -15.87 -2.77
CA LYS A 38 -20.13 -15.39 -1.66
C LYS A 38 -19.84 -13.92 -1.34
N THR A 39 -18.55 -13.56 -1.26
CA THR A 39 -18.14 -12.19 -0.96
C THR A 39 -18.55 -11.24 -2.07
N LEU A 40 -18.27 -11.56 -3.33
CA LEU A 40 -18.63 -10.71 -4.48
C LEU A 40 -20.13 -10.53 -4.62
N THR A 41 -20.93 -11.60 -4.43
CA THR A 41 -22.40 -11.51 -4.47
C THR A 41 -22.94 -10.62 -3.34
N ALA A 42 -22.43 -10.79 -2.12
CA ALA A 42 -22.86 -9.96 -0.97
C ALA A 42 -22.52 -8.48 -1.17
N VAL A 43 -21.32 -8.18 -1.68
CA VAL A 43 -20.89 -6.80 -1.98
C VAL A 43 -21.74 -6.22 -3.12
N TRP A 44 -21.94 -6.96 -4.20
CA TRP A 44 -22.76 -6.53 -5.33
C TRP A 44 -24.20 -6.20 -4.92
N GLN A 45 -24.81 -7.03 -4.06
CA GLN A 45 -26.13 -6.83 -3.51
C GLN A 45 -26.17 -5.78 -2.39
N LYS A 46 -25.02 -5.20 -2.02
CA LYS A 46 -24.88 -4.29 -0.86
C LYS A 46 -25.36 -4.92 0.47
N ALA A 47 -25.29 -6.25 0.56
CA ALA A 47 -25.71 -7.06 1.70
C ALA A 47 -24.53 -7.40 2.63
N THR A 48 -23.57 -6.49 2.76
CA THR A 48 -22.38 -6.63 3.61
C THR A 48 -22.34 -5.51 4.65
N HIS A 49 -21.74 -5.78 5.83
CA HIS A 49 -21.54 -4.74 6.85
C HIS A 49 -20.22 -3.97 6.64
N LEU A 50 -19.45 -4.32 5.62
CA LEU A 50 -18.15 -3.69 5.33
C LEU A 50 -18.36 -2.37 4.57
N ALA A 51 -19.22 -1.49 5.11
CA ALA A 51 -19.41 -0.16 4.57
C ALA A 51 -18.22 0.75 4.91
N VAL A 52 -17.65 1.40 3.91
CA VAL A 52 -16.64 2.44 4.07
C VAL A 52 -17.33 3.73 4.46
N ARG A 53 -16.91 4.35 5.56
CA ARG A 53 -17.50 5.58 6.08
C ARG A 53 -16.43 6.63 6.35
N GLU A 54 -16.77 7.87 6.02
CA GLU A 54 -15.96 9.04 6.34
C GLU A 54 -16.87 10.09 6.98
N ALA A 55 -16.46 10.62 8.13
CA ALA A 55 -17.25 11.59 8.90
C ALA A 55 -18.74 11.16 9.10
N GLY A 56 -19.00 9.87 9.27
CA GLY A 56 -20.34 9.31 9.43
C GLY A 56 -21.13 9.08 8.13
N ARG A 57 -20.63 9.57 6.99
CA ARG A 57 -21.24 9.36 5.67
C ARG A 57 -20.75 8.07 5.05
N GLU A 58 -21.65 7.22 4.56
CA GLU A 58 -21.28 6.03 3.79
C GLU A 58 -20.75 6.43 2.41
N LEU A 59 -19.51 6.00 2.11
CA LEU A 59 -18.87 6.23 0.81
C LEU A 59 -19.04 5.06 -0.15
N GLY A 60 -19.27 3.86 0.36
CA GLY A 60 -19.40 2.63 -0.41
C GLY A 60 -19.06 1.40 0.43
N PHE A 61 -18.59 0.35 -0.22
CA PHE A 61 -18.35 -0.95 0.40
C PHE A 61 -16.91 -1.40 0.20
N SER A 62 -16.47 -2.32 1.07
CA SER A 62 -15.15 -2.93 1.03
C SER A 62 -15.25 -4.41 0.63
N ILE A 63 -14.29 -4.87 -0.18
CA ILE A 63 -13.98 -6.27 -0.39
C ILE A 63 -12.77 -6.59 0.49
N ASN A 64 -12.95 -7.51 1.43
CA ASN A 64 -11.88 -7.92 2.32
C ASN A 64 -11.61 -9.43 2.20
N PHE A 65 -10.41 -9.76 1.75
CA PHE A 65 -9.89 -11.12 1.63
C PHE A 65 -8.60 -11.30 2.47
N GLU A 66 -8.35 -10.42 3.42
CA GLU A 66 -7.16 -10.42 4.26
C GLU A 66 -6.91 -11.81 4.88
N ASP A 67 -5.66 -12.24 4.83
CA ASP A 67 -5.18 -13.50 5.43
C ASP A 67 -5.91 -14.77 4.95
N VAL A 68 -6.36 -14.80 3.68
CA VAL A 68 -6.87 -16.01 3.04
C VAL A 68 -5.79 -16.59 2.12
N PRO A 69 -4.98 -17.55 2.59
CA PRO A 69 -3.84 -18.08 1.83
C PRO A 69 -4.28 -18.78 0.54
N GLY A 70 -3.54 -18.53 -0.55
CA GLY A 70 -3.79 -19.13 -1.87
C GLY A 70 -4.97 -18.52 -2.62
N LEU A 71 -5.69 -17.55 -2.02
CA LEU A 71 -6.83 -16.91 -2.68
C LEU A 71 -6.37 -16.07 -3.88
N GLY A 72 -5.18 -15.46 -3.80
CA GLY A 72 -4.65 -14.62 -4.89
C GLY A 72 -4.48 -15.38 -6.22
N GLU A 73 -4.03 -16.63 -6.18
CA GLU A 73 -3.92 -17.47 -7.37
C GLU A 73 -5.30 -17.80 -7.95
N VAL A 74 -6.29 -18.06 -7.09
CA VAL A 74 -7.65 -18.38 -7.50
C VAL A 74 -8.36 -17.16 -8.09
N LEU A 75 -8.12 -15.95 -7.56
CA LEU A 75 -8.63 -14.69 -8.11
C LEU A 75 -8.18 -14.46 -9.56
N GLY A 76 -6.94 -14.85 -9.88
CA GLY A 76 -6.42 -14.76 -11.25
C GLY A 76 -7.15 -15.64 -12.28
N THR A 77 -7.95 -16.60 -11.82
CA THR A 77 -8.77 -17.47 -12.70
C THR A 77 -10.22 -17.02 -12.82
N LEU A 78 -10.58 -15.89 -12.18
CA LEU A 78 -11.95 -15.38 -12.18
C LEU A 78 -12.37 -14.96 -13.58
N PRO A 79 -13.55 -15.39 -14.07
CA PRO A 79 -14.07 -14.92 -15.35
C PRO A 79 -14.45 -13.44 -15.28
N PRO A 80 -14.57 -12.73 -16.42
CA PRO A 80 -15.09 -11.39 -16.45
C PRO A 80 -16.44 -11.29 -15.72
N LEU A 81 -16.58 -10.28 -14.85
CA LEU A 81 -17.78 -10.07 -14.06
C LEU A 81 -18.74 -9.16 -14.83
N GLU A 82 -19.88 -9.73 -15.26
CA GLU A 82 -20.98 -8.96 -15.86
C GLU A 82 -21.81 -8.29 -14.75
N ALA A 83 -21.18 -7.39 -13.98
CA ALA A 83 -21.80 -6.71 -12.85
C ALA A 83 -21.11 -5.37 -12.59
N ASN A 84 -21.88 -4.37 -12.15
CA ASN A 84 -21.35 -3.07 -11.77
C ASN A 84 -20.95 -3.08 -10.29
N PHE A 85 -19.68 -2.71 -10.01
CA PHE A 85 -19.10 -2.58 -8.68
C PHE A 85 -18.70 -1.13 -8.35
N ASP A 86 -19.30 -0.14 -9.01
CA ASP A 86 -19.01 1.30 -8.79
C ASP A 86 -19.21 1.77 -7.35
N HIS A 87 -19.86 1.00 -6.52
CA HIS A 87 -20.05 1.26 -5.10
C HIS A 87 -18.94 0.69 -4.21
N VAL A 88 -18.00 -0.09 -4.78
CA VAL A 88 -16.81 -0.57 -4.05
C VAL A 88 -15.80 0.56 -3.94
N ARG A 89 -15.22 0.72 -2.74
CA ARG A 89 -14.23 1.75 -2.42
C ARG A 89 -12.91 1.19 -1.94
N ASP A 90 -12.93 0.07 -1.26
CA ASP A 90 -11.73 -0.53 -0.67
C ASP A 90 -11.61 -1.99 -1.08
N ILE A 91 -10.40 -2.40 -1.42
CA ILE A 91 -10.04 -3.80 -1.65
C ILE A 91 -8.82 -4.12 -0.79
N ASN A 92 -8.98 -5.11 0.11
CA ASN A 92 -7.92 -5.62 0.94
C ASN A 92 -7.60 -7.07 0.56
N LEU A 93 -6.38 -7.27 0.04
CA LEU A 93 -5.82 -8.54 -0.42
C LEU A 93 -4.55 -8.92 0.37
N ASN A 94 -4.34 -8.34 1.55
CA ASN A 94 -3.15 -8.61 2.37
C ASN A 94 -3.05 -10.09 2.70
N GLY A 95 -1.86 -10.68 2.59
CA GLY A 95 -1.60 -12.08 2.94
C GLY A 95 -2.24 -13.12 2.00
N THR A 96 -2.86 -12.71 0.89
CA THR A 96 -3.50 -13.63 -0.06
C THR A 96 -2.52 -14.23 -1.08
N GLY A 97 -1.34 -13.63 -1.23
CA GLY A 97 -0.33 -14.05 -2.22
C GLY A 97 -0.76 -13.79 -3.67
N VAL A 98 -1.40 -12.64 -3.95
CA VAL A 98 -1.76 -12.24 -5.32
C VAL A 98 -0.55 -12.22 -6.25
N THR A 99 -0.79 -12.61 -7.50
CA THR A 99 0.18 -12.65 -8.60
C THR A 99 -0.22 -11.67 -9.70
N ASP A 100 0.60 -11.53 -10.73
CA ASP A 100 0.34 -10.65 -11.88
C ASP A 100 -0.95 -10.97 -12.65
N SER A 101 -1.56 -12.14 -12.42
CA SER A 101 -2.86 -12.50 -12.97
C SER A 101 -4.05 -11.76 -12.35
N ILE A 102 -3.83 -10.93 -11.32
CA ILE A 102 -4.88 -10.19 -10.61
C ILE A 102 -5.54 -9.10 -11.47
N ASP A 103 -4.94 -8.69 -12.57
CA ASP A 103 -5.44 -7.60 -13.43
C ASP A 103 -6.89 -7.82 -13.88
N GLY A 104 -7.25 -9.06 -14.25
CA GLY A 104 -8.61 -9.39 -14.66
C GLY A 104 -9.65 -9.19 -13.55
N PHE A 105 -9.29 -9.44 -12.29
CA PHE A 105 -10.13 -9.15 -11.14
C PHE A 105 -10.21 -7.64 -10.88
N LEU A 106 -9.06 -6.95 -10.82
CA LEU A 106 -8.98 -5.54 -10.49
C LEU A 106 -9.66 -4.64 -11.52
N SER A 107 -9.71 -5.03 -12.80
CA SER A 107 -10.35 -4.26 -13.86
C SER A 107 -11.87 -4.04 -13.66
N ASN A 108 -12.50 -4.78 -12.73
CA ASN A 108 -13.91 -4.58 -12.37
C ASN A 108 -14.14 -3.41 -11.40
N PHE A 109 -13.07 -2.75 -10.90
CA PHE A 109 -13.16 -1.83 -9.75
C PHE A 109 -12.48 -0.48 -10.02
N GLU A 110 -12.92 0.25 -11.01
CA GLU A 110 -12.31 1.54 -11.42
C GLU A 110 -12.47 2.66 -10.38
N ARG A 111 -13.46 2.56 -9.47
CA ARG A 111 -13.82 3.62 -8.52
C ARG A 111 -13.33 3.41 -7.10
N ILE A 112 -12.39 2.48 -6.90
CA ILE A 112 -11.82 2.28 -5.57
C ILE A 112 -10.95 3.46 -5.14
N ARG A 113 -10.93 3.67 -3.82
CA ARG A 113 -10.06 4.63 -3.14
C ARG A 113 -8.86 3.97 -2.47
N SER A 114 -8.97 2.68 -2.13
CA SER A 114 -7.92 1.96 -1.42
C SER A 114 -7.72 0.57 -2.05
N LEU A 115 -6.44 0.27 -2.32
CA LEU A 115 -5.97 -1.06 -2.70
C LEU A 115 -4.80 -1.44 -1.80
N GLN A 116 -4.94 -2.56 -1.09
CA GLN A 116 -3.91 -3.10 -0.23
C GLN A 116 -3.63 -4.56 -0.61
N ALA A 117 -2.38 -4.91 -0.82
CA ALA A 117 -1.94 -6.27 -1.12
C ALA A 117 -0.51 -6.48 -0.59
N ASP A 118 -0.38 -6.47 0.74
CA ASP A 118 0.88 -6.78 1.42
C ASP A 118 1.17 -8.29 1.36
N LYS A 119 2.45 -8.67 1.34
CA LYS A 119 2.89 -10.06 1.20
C LYS A 119 2.35 -10.71 -0.08
N ASN A 120 2.56 -10.00 -1.18
CA ASN A 120 2.13 -10.40 -2.51
C ASN A 120 3.25 -11.12 -3.28
N ARG A 121 2.90 -11.66 -4.45
CA ARG A 121 3.83 -12.25 -5.43
C ARG A 121 3.80 -11.49 -6.76
N LEU A 122 3.47 -10.21 -6.72
CA LEU A 122 3.50 -9.34 -7.89
C LEU A 122 4.95 -9.12 -8.33
N THR A 123 5.20 -9.19 -9.62
CA THR A 123 6.50 -8.84 -10.22
C THR A 123 6.47 -7.46 -10.86
N ARG A 124 5.27 -6.93 -11.12
CA ARG A 124 5.01 -5.61 -11.69
C ARG A 124 3.79 -4.96 -11.02
N LEU A 125 3.62 -3.68 -11.25
CA LEU A 125 2.37 -3.02 -10.85
C LEU A 125 1.21 -3.53 -11.72
N PRO A 126 0.02 -3.79 -11.13
CA PRO A 126 -1.17 -4.14 -11.90
C PRO A 126 -1.52 -3.09 -12.96
N GLU A 127 -1.79 -3.53 -14.19
CA GLU A 127 -2.17 -2.63 -15.29
C GLU A 127 -3.50 -1.92 -15.03
N ALA A 128 -4.40 -2.57 -14.30
CA ALA A 128 -5.68 -2.03 -13.87
C ALA A 128 -5.56 -0.71 -13.09
N LEU A 129 -4.41 -0.44 -12.44
CA LEU A 129 -4.16 0.84 -11.76
C LEU A 129 -4.34 2.04 -12.69
N GLY A 130 -4.04 1.88 -13.98
CA GLY A 130 -4.19 2.95 -14.98
C GLY A 130 -5.62 3.51 -15.11
N SER A 131 -6.66 2.76 -14.71
CA SER A 131 -8.06 3.20 -14.73
C SER A 131 -8.56 3.71 -13.37
N MET A 132 -7.84 3.48 -12.27
CA MET A 132 -8.28 3.75 -10.89
C MET A 132 -8.03 5.21 -10.46
N ARG A 133 -8.59 6.18 -11.17
CA ARG A 133 -8.34 7.63 -10.98
C ARG A 133 -8.76 8.17 -9.60
N ASN A 134 -9.56 7.44 -8.84
CA ASN A 134 -10.01 7.83 -7.50
C ASN A 134 -9.12 7.26 -6.38
N LEU A 135 -8.03 6.56 -6.73
CA LEU A 135 -7.19 5.88 -5.76
C LEU A 135 -6.45 6.90 -4.88
N ALA A 136 -6.68 6.82 -3.57
CA ALA A 136 -6.04 7.62 -2.54
C ALA A 136 -5.00 6.80 -1.75
N PHE A 137 -5.19 5.50 -1.63
CA PHE A 137 -4.34 4.61 -0.85
C PHE A 137 -3.92 3.41 -1.71
N LEU A 138 -2.63 3.32 -2.04
CA LEU A 138 -2.02 2.17 -2.72
C LEU A 138 -0.91 1.62 -1.85
N VAL A 139 -1.06 0.38 -1.38
CA VAL A 139 -0.07 -0.30 -0.55
C VAL A 139 0.18 -1.70 -1.09
N LEU A 140 1.39 -1.91 -1.64
CA LEU A 140 1.84 -3.16 -2.25
C LEU A 140 3.22 -3.48 -1.67
N THR A 141 3.29 -3.89 -0.41
CA THR A 141 4.56 -4.16 0.28
C THR A 141 4.91 -5.65 0.31
N GLU A 142 6.15 -5.95 0.66
CA GLU A 142 6.63 -7.33 0.82
C GLU A 142 6.37 -8.21 -0.42
N GLY A 143 6.85 -7.76 -1.58
CA GLY A 143 6.71 -8.43 -2.87
C GLY A 143 8.00 -8.47 -3.69
N THR A 144 7.85 -8.65 -4.99
CA THR A 144 8.95 -8.65 -5.97
C THR A 144 8.74 -7.64 -7.10
N VAL A 145 7.94 -6.60 -6.83
CA VAL A 145 7.57 -5.58 -7.82
C VAL A 145 8.80 -4.83 -8.31
N GLN A 146 8.93 -4.75 -9.63
CA GLN A 146 9.86 -3.87 -10.32
C GLN A 146 9.09 -2.80 -11.08
N LEU A 147 9.60 -1.57 -11.06
CA LEU A 147 9.03 -0.46 -11.81
C LEU A 147 9.62 -0.43 -13.21
N THR A 148 8.77 -0.17 -14.19
CA THR A 148 9.13 0.12 -15.57
C THR A 148 8.70 1.53 -15.92
N GLU A 149 9.20 2.10 -17.01
CA GLU A 149 8.78 3.43 -17.48
C GLU A 149 7.24 3.51 -17.66
N SER A 150 6.62 2.44 -18.17
CA SER A 150 5.16 2.39 -18.34
C SER A 150 4.42 2.36 -17.00
N SER A 151 4.92 1.62 -16.01
CA SER A 151 4.30 1.57 -14.68
C SER A 151 4.48 2.89 -13.92
N ILE A 152 5.62 3.57 -14.09
CA ILE A 152 5.85 4.91 -13.54
C ILE A 152 4.87 5.91 -14.17
N ALA A 153 4.68 5.86 -15.50
CA ALA A 153 3.72 6.70 -16.18
C ALA A 153 2.28 6.46 -15.69
N ALA A 154 1.90 5.19 -15.46
CA ALA A 154 0.60 4.85 -14.90
C ALA A 154 0.42 5.37 -13.46
N LEU A 155 1.44 5.21 -12.60
CA LEU A 155 1.45 5.77 -11.23
C LEU A 155 1.26 7.29 -11.23
N LYS A 156 1.95 7.99 -12.10
CA LYS A 156 1.89 9.45 -12.23
C LYS A 156 0.47 9.98 -12.50
N GLU A 157 -0.38 9.17 -13.10
CA GLU A 157 -1.77 9.51 -13.36
C GLU A 157 -2.69 9.38 -12.14
N LEU A 158 -2.21 8.79 -11.03
CA LEU A 158 -2.95 8.65 -9.78
C LEU A 158 -2.83 9.93 -8.92
N THR A 159 -3.36 11.02 -9.42
CA THR A 159 -3.15 12.38 -8.86
C THR A 159 -3.82 12.61 -7.50
N LEU A 160 -4.72 11.72 -7.07
CA LEU A 160 -5.40 11.79 -5.78
C LEU A 160 -4.73 10.94 -4.70
N LEU A 161 -3.55 10.34 -4.98
CA LEU A 161 -2.85 9.54 -3.98
C LEU A 161 -2.45 10.39 -2.77
N GLU A 162 -2.90 9.92 -1.60
CA GLU A 162 -2.52 10.39 -0.27
C GLU A 162 -1.45 9.49 0.35
N ARG A 163 -1.47 8.18 0.02
CA ARG A 163 -0.47 7.21 0.47
C ARG A 163 -0.03 6.29 -0.65
N LEU A 164 1.29 6.16 -0.80
CA LEU A 164 1.94 5.18 -1.66
C LEU A 164 2.94 4.36 -0.83
N GLY A 165 2.66 3.06 -0.66
CA GLY A 165 3.51 2.11 0.05
C GLY A 165 4.02 1.04 -0.91
N LEU A 166 5.32 1.04 -1.18
CA LEU A 166 6.00 0.06 -2.04
C LEU A 166 7.21 -0.58 -1.35
N SER A 167 7.32 -0.45 -0.02
CA SER A 167 8.44 -0.99 0.75
C SER A 167 8.64 -2.49 0.55
N LEU A 168 9.89 -2.97 0.69
CA LEU A 168 10.23 -4.39 0.56
C LEU A 168 9.92 -4.96 -0.84
N ASN A 169 10.21 -4.16 -1.89
CA ASN A 169 10.17 -4.56 -3.29
C ASN A 169 11.46 -4.11 -3.98
N PRO A 170 12.09 -4.92 -4.84
CA PRO A 170 13.26 -4.54 -5.62
C PRO A 170 12.87 -3.64 -6.80
N LEU A 171 12.43 -2.40 -6.53
CA LEU A 171 11.78 -1.54 -7.52
C LEU A 171 12.64 -1.21 -8.75
N GLY A 172 13.96 -1.17 -8.61
CA GLY A 172 14.91 -0.80 -9.66
C GLY A 172 14.88 0.70 -10.00
N LEU A 173 13.76 1.21 -10.47
CA LEU A 173 13.55 2.63 -10.77
C LEU A 173 12.87 3.35 -9.60
N ALA A 174 13.13 4.66 -9.48
CA ALA A 174 12.43 5.50 -8.51
C ALA A 174 11.04 5.92 -9.06
N PRO A 175 10.00 5.97 -8.21
CA PRO A 175 8.69 6.44 -8.65
C PRO A 175 8.71 7.94 -8.97
N ASP A 176 7.88 8.35 -9.95
CA ASP A 176 7.62 9.75 -10.27
C ASP A 176 6.37 10.23 -9.52
N ILE A 177 6.55 11.15 -8.58
CA ILE A 177 5.50 11.72 -7.75
C ILE A 177 5.19 13.19 -8.10
N SER A 178 5.64 13.65 -9.27
CA SER A 178 5.50 15.05 -9.70
C SER A 178 4.04 15.51 -9.83
N ARG A 179 3.09 14.58 -10.05
CA ARG A 179 1.66 14.88 -10.21
C ARG A 179 0.79 14.41 -9.03
N MET A 180 1.38 14.20 -7.85
CA MET A 180 0.69 13.74 -6.63
C MET A 180 0.71 14.84 -5.55
N PRO A 181 -0.09 15.92 -5.67
CA PRO A 181 -0.08 17.04 -4.72
C PRO A 181 -0.61 16.65 -3.32
N ALA A 182 -1.52 15.68 -3.26
CA ALA A 182 -2.13 15.22 -2.02
C ALA A 182 -1.30 14.17 -1.27
N LEU A 183 -0.13 13.77 -1.80
CA LEU A 183 0.66 12.70 -1.21
C LEU A 183 1.21 13.10 0.16
N GLU A 184 0.75 12.41 1.19
CA GLU A 184 1.17 12.61 2.59
C GLU A 184 2.16 11.55 3.07
N VAL A 185 2.08 10.33 2.51
CA VAL A 185 2.93 9.23 2.95
C VAL A 185 3.50 8.47 1.75
N LEU A 186 4.85 8.44 1.68
CA LEU A 186 5.58 7.67 0.69
C LEU A 186 6.54 6.70 1.40
N GLU A 187 6.21 5.41 1.35
CA GLU A 187 6.99 4.34 1.98
C GLU A 187 7.76 3.55 0.93
N LEU A 188 9.08 3.72 0.91
CA LEU A 188 10.03 3.10 -0.02
C LEU A 188 11.21 2.46 0.72
N SER A 189 11.01 1.95 1.93
CA SER A 189 12.08 1.29 2.67
C SER A 189 12.42 -0.07 2.04
N GLN A 190 13.72 -0.42 2.03
CA GLN A 190 14.20 -1.68 1.46
C GLN A 190 13.76 -1.91 0.00
N CYS A 191 13.96 -0.91 -0.85
CA CYS A 191 13.57 -0.95 -2.26
C CYS A 191 14.76 -0.90 -3.22
N GLU A 192 15.98 -1.07 -2.72
CA GLU A 192 17.23 -1.00 -3.49
C GLU A 192 17.40 0.34 -4.24
N GLN A 193 16.80 1.43 -3.70
CA GLN A 193 16.82 2.72 -4.33
C GLN A 193 18.19 3.39 -4.20
N ARG A 194 18.73 3.88 -5.32
CA ARG A 194 19.95 4.69 -5.39
C ARG A 194 19.66 6.16 -5.66
N ASN A 195 18.46 6.46 -6.10
CA ASN A 195 17.99 7.78 -6.44
C ASN A 195 16.77 8.17 -5.60
N TRP A 196 16.58 9.46 -5.44
CA TRP A 196 15.40 10.04 -4.83
C TRP A 196 14.19 9.93 -5.77
N PRO A 197 12.95 9.91 -5.24
CA PRO A 197 11.75 9.96 -6.07
C PRO A 197 11.75 11.16 -6.99
N THR A 198 11.43 10.94 -8.27
CA THR A 198 11.33 12.01 -9.26
C THR A 198 10.15 12.93 -8.92
N GLY A 199 10.33 14.24 -9.13
CA GLY A 199 9.28 15.22 -8.86
C GLY A 199 9.01 15.51 -7.39
N LEU A 200 9.93 15.12 -6.48
CA LEU A 200 9.79 15.36 -5.05
C LEU A 200 9.54 16.84 -4.71
N PHE A 201 10.14 17.75 -5.50
CA PHE A 201 10.11 19.20 -5.30
C PHE A 201 9.37 19.99 -6.39
N ASP A 202 8.71 19.30 -7.33
CA ASP A 202 8.01 19.99 -8.45
C ASP A 202 6.78 20.76 -7.95
N GLN A 203 6.31 20.46 -6.75
CA GLN A 203 5.20 21.12 -6.10
C GLN A 203 5.38 21.13 -4.57
N PRO A 204 4.76 22.08 -3.85
CA PRO A 204 4.75 22.08 -2.39
C PRO A 204 4.18 20.77 -1.85
N ARG A 205 4.83 20.20 -0.83
CA ARG A 205 4.33 19.02 -0.13
C ARG A 205 3.51 19.42 1.09
N PRO A 206 2.48 18.65 1.45
CA PRO A 206 1.76 18.85 2.70
C PRO A 206 2.73 18.90 3.91
N GLU A 207 2.41 19.67 4.94
CA GLU A 207 3.23 19.67 6.16
C GLU A 207 3.31 18.30 6.83
N THR A 208 2.30 17.47 6.61
CA THR A 208 2.21 16.07 7.06
C THR A 208 3.02 15.10 6.20
N PHE A 209 3.63 15.57 5.10
CA PHE A 209 4.36 14.70 4.17
C PHE A 209 5.50 13.96 4.87
N SER A 210 5.51 12.65 4.73
CA SER A 210 6.49 11.73 5.28
C SER A 210 7.04 10.84 4.18
N LEU A 211 8.36 10.86 4.02
CA LEU A 211 9.09 10.00 3.08
C LEU A 211 10.00 9.04 3.85
N ASN A 212 9.85 7.75 3.62
CA ASN A 212 10.70 6.72 4.20
C ASN A 212 11.57 6.06 3.13
N LEU A 213 12.86 6.33 3.18
CA LEU A 213 13.91 5.75 2.32
C LEU A 213 14.90 4.91 3.13
N THR A 214 14.51 4.39 4.30
CA THR A 214 15.40 3.58 5.11
C THR A 214 15.80 2.29 4.40
N ALA A 215 17.01 1.79 4.70
CA ALA A 215 17.56 0.56 4.13
C ALA A 215 17.66 0.56 2.59
N ASN A 216 17.91 1.71 1.99
CA ASN A 216 18.23 1.90 0.58
C ASN A 216 19.70 2.26 0.38
N GLU A 217 20.16 2.39 -0.86
CA GLU A 217 21.54 2.63 -1.26
C GLU A 217 21.69 4.01 -1.94
N LEU A 218 21.22 5.07 -1.27
CA LEU A 218 21.29 6.41 -1.83
C LEU A 218 22.74 6.86 -2.00
N THR A 219 23.11 7.29 -3.20
CA THR A 219 24.46 7.74 -3.55
C THR A 219 24.64 9.25 -3.45
N SER A 220 23.56 9.99 -3.39
CA SER A 220 23.57 11.46 -3.32
C SER A 220 22.36 11.99 -2.57
N ILE A 221 22.39 13.26 -2.20
CA ILE A 221 21.25 14.00 -1.67
C ILE A 221 20.98 15.20 -2.59
N PRO A 222 19.71 15.54 -2.89
CA PRO A 222 19.38 16.67 -3.73
C PRO A 222 20.01 17.98 -3.22
N ASP A 223 20.42 18.83 -4.17
CA ASP A 223 20.87 20.18 -3.88
C ASP A 223 19.67 21.11 -3.75
N VAL A 224 19.49 21.65 -2.54
CA VAL A 224 18.43 22.60 -2.22
C VAL A 224 18.98 23.74 -1.38
N GLU A 225 18.28 24.87 -1.36
CA GLU A 225 18.69 26.00 -0.52
C GLU A 225 18.45 25.65 0.96
N PRO A 226 19.47 25.80 1.84
CA PRO A 226 19.31 25.60 3.28
C PRO A 226 18.19 26.49 3.87
N GLY A 227 17.37 25.94 4.74
CA GLY A 227 16.23 26.65 5.35
C GLY A 227 14.97 26.71 4.48
N SER A 228 15.03 26.27 3.23
CA SER A 228 13.89 26.20 2.31
C SER A 228 12.88 25.12 2.70
N ASP A 229 11.66 25.14 2.12
CA ASP A 229 10.67 24.08 2.28
C ASP A 229 11.17 22.76 1.69
N GLN A 230 11.98 22.81 0.66
CA GLN A 230 12.65 21.63 0.09
C GLN A 230 13.65 21.04 1.08
N ALA A 231 14.47 21.87 1.74
CA ALA A 231 15.36 21.43 2.81
C ALA A 231 14.58 20.82 3.99
N ARG A 232 13.41 21.39 4.32
CA ARG A 232 12.52 20.85 5.36
C ARG A 232 11.98 19.48 4.99
N THR A 233 11.59 19.27 3.73
CA THR A 233 11.15 17.97 3.21
C THR A 233 12.27 16.93 3.31
N LEU A 234 13.50 17.28 2.89
CA LEU A 234 14.66 16.41 3.03
C LEU A 234 14.97 16.09 4.48
N ALA A 235 14.98 17.09 5.35
CA ALA A 235 15.29 16.94 6.76
C ALA A 235 14.33 16.01 7.53
N ARG A 236 13.08 15.91 7.06
CA ARG A 236 12.05 15.02 7.61
C ARG A 236 12.05 13.63 6.97
N THR A 237 12.79 13.41 5.89
CA THR A 237 12.91 12.11 5.24
C THR A 237 13.65 11.14 6.15
N ARG A 238 13.15 9.91 6.25
CA ARG A 238 13.80 8.84 7.04
C ARG A 238 14.85 8.15 6.20
N LEU A 239 16.10 8.18 6.66
CA LEU A 239 17.26 7.56 6.01
C LEU A 239 17.97 6.61 6.96
N SER A 240 18.61 5.56 6.42
CA SER A 240 19.53 4.70 7.18
C SER A 240 20.93 5.34 7.16
N ARG A 241 21.30 6.01 8.22
CA ARG A 241 22.59 6.73 8.35
C ARG A 241 23.81 5.86 8.01
N HIS A 242 23.79 4.59 8.39
CA HIS A 242 24.91 3.65 8.18
C HIS A 242 25.02 3.13 6.74
N ARG A 243 24.07 3.47 5.85
CA ARG A 243 24.05 3.04 4.45
C ARG A 243 24.34 4.17 3.46
N VAL A 244 24.51 5.38 3.94
CA VAL A 244 24.87 6.54 3.11
C VAL A 244 26.31 6.92 3.36
N SER A 245 26.98 7.54 2.36
CA SER A 245 28.35 8.03 2.55
C SER A 245 28.40 9.18 3.56
N ASP A 246 29.57 9.41 4.15
CA ASP A 246 29.78 10.52 5.10
C ASP A 246 29.41 11.87 4.48
N ALA A 247 29.74 12.09 3.22
CA ALA A 247 29.38 13.32 2.51
C ALA A 247 27.86 13.53 2.37
N VAL A 248 27.10 12.45 2.09
CA VAL A 248 25.63 12.50 2.05
C VAL A 248 25.08 12.76 3.43
N LEU A 249 25.63 12.11 4.46
CA LEU A 249 25.20 12.29 5.85
C LEU A 249 25.47 13.71 6.35
N GLU A 250 26.64 14.26 6.06
CA GLU A 250 27.00 15.64 6.40
C GLU A 250 26.05 16.65 5.79
N LYS A 251 25.77 16.52 4.48
CA LYS A 251 24.81 17.37 3.77
C LYS A 251 23.40 17.24 4.32
N TYR A 252 22.96 16.02 4.62
CA TYR A 252 21.65 15.76 5.24
C TYR A 252 21.53 16.41 6.62
N ASN A 253 22.59 16.31 7.44
CA ASN A 253 22.64 16.95 8.75
C ASN A 253 22.65 18.47 8.66
N ALA A 254 23.32 19.04 7.65
CA ALA A 254 23.30 20.48 7.38
C ALA A 254 21.89 20.97 7.07
N TYR A 255 21.11 20.22 6.26
CA TYR A 255 19.72 20.56 6.01
C TYR A 255 18.86 20.46 7.27
N LYS A 256 19.03 19.43 8.11
CA LYS A 256 18.33 19.33 9.40
C LYS A 256 18.59 20.57 10.26
N THR A 257 19.85 20.93 10.43
CA THR A 257 20.25 22.11 11.22
C THR A 257 19.66 23.38 10.67
N SER A 258 19.65 23.56 9.33
CA SER A 258 19.15 24.77 8.67
C SER A 258 17.65 25.00 8.88
N VAL A 259 16.90 23.97 9.20
CA VAL A 259 15.44 24.02 9.48
C VAL A 259 15.09 23.80 10.95
N GLY A 260 16.09 23.84 11.84
CA GLY A 260 15.92 23.73 13.29
C GLY A 260 15.67 22.30 13.79
N ILE A 261 16.01 21.29 13.01
CA ILE A 261 15.92 19.89 13.43
C ILE A 261 17.31 19.42 13.90
N ASP A 262 17.36 18.87 15.10
CA ASP A 262 18.61 18.29 15.64
C ASP A 262 19.04 17.08 14.79
N PRO A 263 20.27 17.10 14.19
CA PRO A 263 20.76 15.98 13.41
C PRO A 263 20.89 14.67 14.18
N GLU A 264 21.19 14.73 15.46
CA GLU A 264 21.36 13.56 16.32
C GLU A 264 20.03 12.98 16.80
N ARG A 265 18.95 13.74 16.63
CA ARG A 265 17.62 13.26 17.00
C ARG A 265 17.18 12.16 16.05
N ILE A 266 16.96 10.97 16.59
CA ILE A 266 16.28 9.88 15.87
C ILE A 266 14.82 10.31 15.78
N ASN A 267 14.33 10.62 14.58
CA ASN A 267 12.92 10.94 14.38
C ASN A 267 12.07 9.70 14.72
N PRO A 268 11.36 9.69 15.83
CA PRO A 268 10.32 8.69 16.03
C PRO A 268 9.21 8.92 14.98
N PRO A 269 8.41 7.91 14.66
CA PRO A 269 7.20 8.13 13.85
C PRO A 269 6.36 9.21 14.53
N SER A 270 5.87 10.19 13.76
CA SER A 270 5.07 11.31 14.31
C SER A 270 3.86 10.78 15.08
N GLY A 271 3.56 11.38 16.23
CA GLY A 271 2.66 10.90 17.29
C GLY A 271 1.36 10.22 16.84
N VAL A 272 0.58 10.84 15.95
CA VAL A 272 -0.70 10.25 15.49
C VAL A 272 -0.49 9.04 14.59
N GLN A 273 0.52 9.06 13.74
CA GLN A 273 0.82 7.93 12.84
C GLN A 273 1.53 6.79 13.57
N GLY A 274 2.47 7.10 14.45
CA GLY A 274 3.14 6.14 15.31
C GLY A 274 2.13 5.43 16.22
N ARG A 275 1.21 6.18 16.81
CA ARG A 275 0.12 5.63 17.63
C ARG A 275 -0.80 4.70 16.83
N ARG A 276 -1.20 5.08 15.60
CA ARG A 276 -2.00 4.23 14.72
C ARG A 276 -1.27 2.96 14.29
N GLN A 277 0.01 3.06 13.97
CA GLN A 277 0.84 1.90 13.62
C GLN A 277 1.05 0.97 14.82
N TRP A 278 1.33 1.54 16.00
CA TRP A 278 1.51 0.79 17.23
C TRP A 278 0.25 0.03 17.66
N THR A 279 -0.93 0.64 17.49
CA THR A 279 -2.21 0.05 17.86
C THR A 279 -2.82 -0.87 16.80
N ARG A 280 -2.24 -0.94 15.59
CA ARG A 280 -2.60 -1.92 14.56
C ARG A 280 -1.96 -3.26 14.87
N GLY A 281 -2.69 -4.15 15.51
CA GLY A 281 -2.29 -5.53 15.74
C GLY A 281 -3.51 -6.43 15.84
N PRO A 282 -3.39 -7.76 15.61
CA PRO A 282 -4.51 -8.67 15.74
C PRO A 282 -4.93 -8.77 17.22
N GLY A 283 -6.21 -8.53 17.50
CA GLY A 283 -6.84 -8.77 18.80
C GLY A 283 -7.25 -7.52 19.58
N VAL A 284 -8.53 -7.48 20.01
CA VAL A 284 -9.12 -6.32 20.72
C VAL A 284 -8.50 -6.10 22.10
N LYS A 285 -8.08 -7.16 22.81
CA LYS A 285 -7.40 -7.06 24.12
C LYS A 285 -6.01 -6.43 23.98
N ASP A 286 -5.28 -6.83 22.98
CA ASP A 286 -3.92 -6.32 22.70
C ASP A 286 -3.92 -4.82 22.34
N LYS A 287 -4.99 -4.34 21.69
CA LYS A 287 -5.12 -2.93 21.31
C LYS A 287 -5.25 -1.99 22.51
N ALA A 288 -6.00 -2.36 23.53
CA ALA A 288 -6.19 -1.55 24.74
C ALA A 288 -4.91 -1.46 25.57
N GLU A 289 -4.17 -2.56 25.69
CA GLU A 289 -2.89 -2.59 26.39
C GLU A 289 -1.82 -1.78 25.67
N LYS A 290 -1.74 -1.90 24.35
CA LYS A 290 -0.86 -1.10 23.50
C LYS A 290 -1.20 0.40 23.59
N GLN A 291 -2.48 0.73 23.63
CA GLN A 291 -2.94 2.10 23.79
C GLN A 291 -2.49 2.66 25.16
N ALA A 292 -2.72 1.92 26.23
CA ALA A 292 -2.33 2.32 27.59
C ALA A 292 -0.80 2.43 27.75
N LEU A 293 -0.03 1.57 27.07
CA LEU A 293 1.43 1.67 27.03
C LEU A 293 1.88 2.92 26.27
N TRP A 294 1.26 3.22 25.13
CA TRP A 294 1.54 4.42 24.35
C TRP A 294 1.28 5.69 25.16
N ASP A 295 0.12 5.76 25.84
CA ASP A 295 -0.25 6.90 26.69
C ASP A 295 0.77 7.12 27.82
N ARG A 296 1.30 6.04 28.40
CA ARG A 296 2.39 6.12 29.40
C ARG A 296 3.72 6.58 28.81
N LEU A 297 4.05 6.16 27.58
CA LEU A 297 5.25 6.63 26.89
C LEU A 297 5.17 8.12 26.55
N GLU A 298 4.01 8.60 26.10
CA GLU A 298 3.78 10.03 25.85
C GLU A 298 3.88 10.89 27.12
N GLN A 299 3.54 10.32 28.27
CA GLN A 299 3.60 11.02 29.57
C GLN A 299 4.95 10.90 30.28
N ALA A 300 5.84 10.06 29.80
CA ALA A 300 7.15 9.86 30.41
C ALA A 300 8.01 11.14 30.27
N HIS A 301 8.63 11.58 31.37
CA HIS A 301 9.51 12.76 31.41
C HIS A 301 10.67 12.56 30.41
N GLY A 302 10.81 13.47 29.45
CA GLY A 302 11.80 13.38 28.37
C GLY A 302 11.29 12.72 27.09
N SER A 303 10.04 12.22 27.06
CA SER A 303 9.36 11.90 25.80
C SER A 303 8.88 13.24 25.21
N GLU A 304 9.62 13.78 24.27
CA GLU A 304 8.95 14.66 23.33
C GLU A 304 7.99 13.86 22.47
N PRO A 305 6.87 14.45 21.94
CA PRO A 305 5.78 13.68 21.35
C PRO A 305 6.29 12.74 20.26
N PHE A 306 6.10 11.43 20.52
CA PHE A 306 6.38 10.35 19.59
C PHE A 306 5.52 10.49 18.34
#